data_6332fed203f0706d32543a7d3d879b8d
#
_entry.id   6332fed203f0706d32543a7d3d879b8d
#
_cell.length_a   1.000
_cell.length_b   1.000
_cell.length_c   1.000
_cell.angle_alpha   90.00
_cell.angle_beta   90.00
_cell.angle_gamma   90.00
#
_symmetry.space_group_name_H-M   'P 1'
#
loop_
_entity.id
_entity.type
_entity.pdbx_description
1 polymer ?
#
loop_
_entity_poly.entity_id
_entity_poly.type
_entity_poly.pdbx_seq_one_letter_code
_entity_poly.pdbx_strand_id
1 'polypeptide(L)'
;MFAYYVKNTYLENNLVKPNKLTMCGEKIDLGSINIPTLAFAAKEDHIVPWHAAYESAKYIGGKVEFVLGASGHIAGSINSAKKNKRNYWVLNKFPADAEKWLADAKAIE
;
A
#
# COMPACT_ATOMS: atom_id res chain seq x y z
N MET A 1 -19.89 -16.22 -1.83
CA MET A 1 -18.94 -15.12 -2.17
C MET A 1 -18.89 -14.05 -1.08
N PHE A 2 -20.03 -13.44 -0.71
CA PHE A 2 -20.07 -12.39 0.32
C PHE A 2 -19.56 -12.86 1.69
N ALA A 3 -20.07 -13.97 2.20
CA ALA A 3 -19.67 -14.52 3.50
C ALA A 3 -18.18 -14.88 3.54
N TYR A 4 -17.64 -15.43 2.47
CA TYR A 4 -16.22 -15.75 2.33
C TYR A 4 -15.38 -14.48 2.39
N TYR A 5 -15.77 -13.45 1.65
CA TYR A 5 -15.07 -12.18 1.61
C TYR A 5 -15.03 -11.51 2.98
N VAL A 6 -16.19 -11.37 3.64
CA VAL A 6 -16.28 -10.72 4.95
C VAL A 6 -15.46 -11.49 5.99
N LYS A 7 -15.57 -12.82 6.04
CA LYS A 7 -14.84 -13.65 6.99
C LYS A 7 -13.33 -13.51 6.82
N ASN A 8 -12.84 -13.66 5.60
CA ASN A 8 -11.40 -13.75 5.34
C ASN A 8 -10.70 -12.40 5.27
N THR A 9 -11.44 -11.30 5.12
CA THR A 9 -10.86 -9.95 5.09
C THR A 9 -11.17 -9.16 6.37
N TYR A 10 -12.42 -8.75 6.59
CA TYR A 10 -12.76 -7.89 7.71
C TYR A 10 -12.66 -8.58 9.07
N LEU A 11 -13.04 -9.85 9.17
CA LEU A 11 -13.07 -10.55 10.46
C LEU A 11 -11.74 -11.19 10.82
N GLU A 12 -11.11 -11.92 9.90
CA GLU A 12 -9.93 -12.71 10.20
C GLU A 12 -8.64 -12.20 9.55
N ASN A 13 -8.74 -11.30 8.57
CA ASN A 13 -7.59 -10.73 7.83
C ASN A 13 -6.63 -11.81 7.30
N ASN A 14 -7.18 -12.83 6.66
CA ASN A 14 -6.41 -14.01 6.25
C ASN A 14 -5.50 -13.77 5.03
N LEU A 15 -5.78 -12.75 4.22
CA LEU A 15 -4.99 -12.47 3.02
C LEU A 15 -3.53 -12.17 3.34
N VAL A 16 -3.26 -11.50 4.46
CA VAL A 16 -1.90 -11.16 4.88
C VAL A 16 -1.17 -12.33 5.56
N LYS A 17 -1.89 -13.40 5.89
CA LYS A 17 -1.31 -14.60 6.52
C LYS A 17 -0.86 -15.58 5.43
N PRO A 18 0.42 -15.99 5.41
CA PRO A 18 0.93 -16.92 4.40
C PRO A 18 0.14 -18.22 4.37
N ASN A 19 -0.29 -18.63 3.18
CA ASN A 19 -0.98 -19.91 2.94
C ASN A 19 -2.29 -20.13 3.73
N LYS A 20 -2.87 -19.05 4.29
CA LYS A 20 -4.13 -19.16 5.04
C LYS A 20 -5.35 -19.24 4.11
N LEU A 21 -5.34 -18.49 3.02
CA LEU A 21 -6.40 -18.52 2.00
C LEU A 21 -6.08 -19.55 0.93
N THR A 22 -7.14 -20.22 0.42
CA THR A 22 -7.07 -21.09 -0.74
C THR A 22 -8.11 -20.63 -1.76
N MET A 23 -7.68 -20.34 -2.97
CA MET A 23 -8.54 -19.93 -4.08
C MET A 23 -8.23 -20.77 -5.31
N CYS A 24 -9.26 -21.29 -5.97
CA CYS A 24 -9.09 -22.14 -7.17
C CYS A 24 -8.10 -23.28 -6.97
N GLY A 25 -8.07 -23.87 -5.75
CA GLY A 25 -7.16 -24.96 -5.39
C GLY A 25 -5.75 -24.52 -5.01
N GLU A 26 -5.45 -23.22 -5.07
CA GLU A 26 -4.11 -22.70 -4.76
C GLU A 26 -4.09 -21.94 -3.43
N LYS A 27 -3.07 -22.16 -2.65
CA LYS A 27 -2.82 -21.40 -1.41
C LYS A 27 -2.29 -20.02 -1.76
N ILE A 28 -2.85 -19.00 -1.10
CA ILE A 28 -2.49 -17.61 -1.35
C ILE A 28 -1.44 -17.13 -0.35
N ASP A 29 -0.33 -16.61 -0.87
CA ASP A 29 0.75 -16.02 -0.10
C ASP A 29 1.25 -14.75 -0.81
N LEU A 30 1.04 -13.58 -0.22
CA LEU A 30 1.50 -12.32 -0.79
C LEU A 30 3.03 -12.25 -0.86
N GLY A 31 3.71 -12.94 0.05
CA GLY A 31 5.17 -13.04 0.04
C GLY A 31 5.74 -13.78 -1.18
N SER A 32 4.91 -14.53 -1.91
CA SER A 32 5.31 -15.21 -3.15
C SER A 32 5.35 -14.29 -4.36
N ILE A 33 4.80 -13.08 -4.24
CA ILE A 33 4.86 -12.08 -5.31
C ILE A 33 6.28 -11.54 -5.40
N ASN A 34 6.96 -11.81 -6.49
CA ASN A 34 8.38 -11.42 -6.67
C ASN A 34 8.61 -10.46 -7.84
N ILE A 35 7.54 -9.94 -8.44
CA ILE A 35 7.65 -8.91 -9.48
C ILE A 35 7.92 -7.54 -8.87
N PRO A 36 8.63 -6.64 -9.57
CA PRO A 36 8.80 -5.26 -9.11
C PRO A 36 7.42 -4.60 -8.95
N THR A 37 7.16 -4.02 -7.78
CA THR A 37 5.86 -3.46 -7.43
C THR A 37 6.01 -2.02 -6.96
N LEU A 38 5.15 -1.13 -7.48
CA LEU A 38 5.01 0.24 -6.98
C LEU A 38 3.73 0.33 -6.17
N ALA A 39 3.85 0.67 -4.89
CA ALA A 39 2.71 0.95 -4.03
C ALA A 39 2.54 2.46 -3.87
N PHE A 40 1.34 2.95 -4.14
CA PHE A 40 1.01 4.36 -4.05
C PHE A 40 -0.11 4.59 -3.03
N ALA A 41 0.04 5.63 -2.22
CA ALA A 41 -1.00 6.06 -1.30
C ALA A 41 -1.09 7.58 -1.27
N ALA A 42 -2.22 8.12 -0.81
CA ALA A 42 -2.42 9.55 -0.63
C ALA A 42 -2.37 9.89 0.85
N LYS A 43 -1.60 10.92 1.22
CA LYS A 43 -1.34 11.27 2.61
C LYS A 43 -2.59 11.66 3.40
N GLU A 44 -3.50 12.39 2.75
CA GLU A 44 -4.73 12.88 3.36
C GLU A 44 -5.96 12.04 3.00
N ASP A 45 -5.75 10.81 2.57
CA ASP A 45 -6.82 9.88 2.26
C ASP A 45 -7.52 9.43 3.54
N HIS A 46 -8.81 9.76 3.67
CA HIS A 46 -9.63 9.40 4.83
C HIS A 46 -10.35 8.06 4.67
N ILE A 47 -10.41 7.53 3.45
CA ILE A 47 -11.05 6.24 3.16
C ILE A 47 -10.05 5.11 3.34
N VAL A 48 -8.85 5.26 2.79
CA VAL A 48 -7.75 4.31 2.95
C VAL A 48 -6.56 5.04 3.57
N PRO A 49 -6.40 4.97 4.91
CA PRO A 49 -5.28 5.61 5.58
C PRO A 49 -3.94 5.13 4.99
N TRP A 50 -3.03 6.07 4.72
CA TRP A 50 -1.76 5.75 4.07
C TRP A 50 -0.90 4.78 4.89
N HIS A 51 -1.05 4.80 6.22
CA HIS A 51 -0.36 3.84 7.09
C HIS A 51 -0.77 2.40 6.78
N ALA A 52 -2.05 2.17 6.51
CA ALA A 52 -2.55 0.85 6.13
C ALA A 52 -1.99 0.41 4.77
N ALA A 53 -1.90 1.32 3.81
CA ALA A 53 -1.30 1.03 2.51
C ALA A 53 0.20 0.72 2.63
N TYR A 54 0.92 1.46 3.49
CA TYR A 54 2.32 1.20 3.79
C TYR A 54 2.53 -0.20 4.40
N GLU A 55 1.74 -0.54 5.41
CA GLU A 55 1.79 -1.86 6.02
C GLU A 55 1.47 -2.98 5.02
N SER A 56 0.50 -2.75 4.15
CA SER A 56 0.14 -3.71 3.09
C SER A 56 1.29 -3.95 2.12
N ALA A 57 2.03 -2.91 1.76
CA ALA A 57 3.17 -3.02 0.86
C ALA A 57 4.28 -3.92 1.43
N LYS A 58 4.41 -4.01 2.74
CA LYS A 58 5.42 -4.84 3.41
C LYS A 58 5.15 -6.34 3.28
N TYR A 59 3.91 -6.74 3.00
CA TYR A 59 3.56 -8.16 2.83
C TYR A 59 3.91 -8.72 1.46
N ILE A 60 4.15 -7.85 0.49
CA ILE A 60 4.50 -8.26 -0.88
C ILE A 60 5.98 -8.63 -0.91
N GLY A 61 6.30 -9.83 -1.42
CA GLY A 61 7.68 -10.24 -1.66
C GLY A 61 8.28 -9.49 -2.85
N GLY A 62 9.58 -9.62 -3.04
CA GLY A 62 10.29 -8.98 -4.13
C GLY A 62 10.58 -7.49 -3.84
N LYS A 63 10.89 -6.75 -4.92
CA LYS A 63 11.25 -5.33 -4.81
C LYS A 63 10.01 -4.46 -4.83
N VAL A 64 9.76 -3.75 -3.73
CA VAL A 64 8.61 -2.86 -3.59
C VAL A 64 9.11 -1.43 -3.38
N GLU A 65 8.55 -0.50 -4.14
CA GLU A 65 8.73 0.94 -3.93
C GLU A 65 7.43 1.53 -3.41
N PHE A 66 7.53 2.40 -2.42
CA PHE A 66 6.37 3.08 -1.85
C PHE A 66 6.45 4.58 -2.16
N VAL A 67 5.36 5.12 -2.68
CA VAL A 67 5.23 6.54 -3.01
C VAL A 67 4.01 7.10 -2.29
N LEU A 68 4.21 8.18 -1.55
CA LEU A 68 3.16 8.87 -0.83
C LEU A 68 2.86 10.19 -1.54
N GLY A 69 1.68 10.30 -2.13
CA GLY A 69 1.23 11.54 -2.76
C GLY A 69 0.59 12.49 -1.75
N ALA A 70 0.69 13.78 -1.99
CA ALA A 70 -0.02 14.79 -1.22
C ALA A 70 -1.51 14.81 -1.56
N SER A 71 -2.35 15.28 -0.61
CA SER A 71 -3.80 15.45 -0.78
C SER A 71 -4.63 14.19 -0.54
N GLY A 72 -5.93 14.27 -0.80
CA GLY A 72 -6.92 13.28 -0.41
C GLY A 72 -7.11 12.16 -1.43
N HIS A 73 -8.13 11.34 -1.17
CA HIS A 73 -8.42 10.10 -1.88
C HIS A 73 -8.45 10.21 -3.41
N ILE A 74 -9.08 11.23 -3.95
CA ILE A 74 -9.17 11.45 -5.40
C ILE A 74 -8.07 12.38 -5.88
N ALA A 75 -7.96 13.54 -5.27
CA ALA A 75 -7.03 14.59 -5.69
C ALA A 75 -5.56 14.20 -5.51
N GLY A 76 -5.26 13.22 -4.65
CA GLY A 76 -3.92 12.68 -4.49
C GLY A 76 -3.43 11.89 -5.70
N SER A 77 -4.34 11.29 -6.45
CA SER A 77 -4.03 10.44 -7.60
C SER A 77 -4.32 11.11 -8.94
N ILE A 78 -5.36 11.95 -9.01
CA ILE A 78 -5.81 12.58 -10.25
C ILE A 78 -5.54 14.08 -10.22
N ASN A 79 -4.36 14.45 -10.67
CA ASN A 79 -3.94 15.85 -10.77
C ASN A 79 -3.20 16.10 -12.08
N SER A 80 -3.45 17.28 -12.67
CA SER A 80 -2.72 17.71 -13.85
C SER A 80 -1.30 18.14 -13.45
N ALA A 81 -0.30 17.51 -14.06
CA ALA A 81 1.09 17.88 -13.86
C ALA A 81 1.38 19.33 -14.24
N LYS A 82 0.62 19.89 -15.18
CA LYS A 82 0.78 21.29 -15.61
C LYS A 82 0.51 22.33 -14.51
N LYS A 83 -0.31 21.95 -13.51
CA LYS A 83 -0.65 22.87 -12.41
C LYS A 83 0.44 22.95 -11.34
N ASN A 84 1.32 21.96 -11.28
CA ASN A 84 2.46 21.88 -10.35
C ASN A 84 2.09 22.27 -8.90
N LYS A 85 0.95 21.77 -8.42
CA LYS A 85 0.39 22.15 -7.10
C LYS A 85 0.59 21.09 -6.02
N ARG A 86 1.11 19.92 -6.38
CA ARG A 86 1.19 18.79 -5.45
C ARG A 86 2.60 18.22 -5.44
N ASN A 87 2.95 17.62 -4.34
CA ASN A 87 4.23 16.95 -4.15
C ASN A 87 4.01 15.49 -3.73
N TYR A 88 5.09 14.73 -3.74
CA TYR A 88 5.08 13.36 -3.26
C TYR A 88 6.37 13.04 -2.51
N TRP A 89 6.33 11.99 -1.73
CA TRP A 89 7.47 11.53 -0.95
C TRP A 89 7.90 10.15 -1.40
N VAL A 90 9.20 9.94 -1.50
CA VAL A 90 9.81 8.65 -1.83
C VAL A 90 10.97 8.33 -0.90
N LEU A 91 11.12 7.05 -0.59
CA LEU A 91 12.26 6.52 0.14
C LEU A 91 12.46 5.07 -0.28
N ASN A 92 13.71 4.69 -0.58
CA ASN A 92 14.04 3.34 -1.03
C ASN A 92 14.13 2.30 0.10
N LYS A 93 13.95 2.70 1.35
CA LYS A 93 14.01 1.83 2.51
C LYS A 93 12.61 1.64 3.10
N PHE A 94 12.38 0.47 3.70
CA PHE A 94 11.13 0.14 4.40
C PHE A 94 11.41 -0.04 5.90
N PRO A 95 11.50 1.06 6.68
CA PRO A 95 11.54 0.92 8.13
C PRO A 95 10.25 0.29 8.66
N ALA A 96 10.32 -0.32 9.83
CA ALA A 96 9.18 -1.01 10.42
C ALA A 96 8.00 -0.08 10.75
N ASP A 97 8.28 1.21 10.95
CA ASP A 97 7.31 2.23 11.31
C ASP A 97 7.06 3.18 10.13
N ALA A 98 5.80 3.36 9.77
CA ALA A 98 5.39 4.26 8.70
C ALA A 98 5.79 5.72 8.96
N GLU A 99 5.70 6.16 10.22
CA GLU A 99 6.10 7.53 10.59
C GLU A 99 7.61 7.76 10.41
N LYS A 100 8.43 6.76 10.71
CA LYS A 100 9.87 6.82 10.45
C LYS A 100 10.13 6.88 8.95
N TRP A 101 9.37 6.14 8.15
CA TRP A 101 9.47 6.20 6.70
C TRP A 101 9.21 7.62 6.21
N LEU A 102 8.15 8.25 6.69
CA LEU A 102 7.80 9.63 6.28
C LEU A 102 8.86 10.65 6.74
N ALA A 103 9.42 10.48 7.95
CA ALA A 103 10.46 11.37 8.46
C ALA A 103 11.72 11.32 7.60
N ASP A 104 12.08 10.14 7.08
CA ASP A 104 13.28 9.94 6.25
C ASP A 104 13.00 10.13 4.75
N ALA A 105 11.74 10.18 4.33
CA ALA A 105 11.37 10.29 2.92
C ALA A 105 11.69 11.67 2.34
N LYS A 106 12.14 11.69 1.09
CA LYS A 106 12.43 12.92 0.37
C LYS A 106 11.18 13.41 -0.35
N ALA A 107 10.81 14.65 -0.10
CA ALA A 107 9.73 15.31 -0.83
C ALA A 107 10.21 15.73 -2.23
N ILE A 108 9.38 15.47 -3.24
CA ILE A 108 9.62 15.86 -4.64
C ILE A 108 8.42 16.66 -5.13
N GLU A 109 8.68 17.87 -5.63
CA GLU A 109 7.67 18.76 -6.22
C GLU A 109 7.47 18.48 -7.71
#